data_dd14cbe30eac405c693d385db7ab3e86
#
_entry.id   dd14cbe30eac405c693d385db7ab3e86
#
_cell.length_a   1.000
_cell.length_b   1.000
_cell.length_c   1.000
_cell.angle_alpha   90.00
_cell.angle_beta   90.00
_cell.angle_gamma   90.00
#
_symmetry.space_group_name_H-M   'P 1'
#
loop_
_entity.id
_entity.type
_entity.pdbx_description
1 polymer ?
#
loop_
_entity_poly.entity_id
_entity_poly.type
_entity_poly.pdbx_seq_one_letter_code
_entity_poly.pdbx_strand_id
1 'polypeptide(L)'
;MPIQEMMSTNPEQVVPMSPPTQVITRVLDHSPETLACCNKQPKIKIVIGSTFGDEGKGNVVQWLCKQALDAEKRVAVIRYSGGPQAAHTIYYNGIKHICSSYGAGVLLNIPTILGSNVLIDPISMQKERHELISKGIKSPKIILDSFCPYIITPFDVYFNQQDLKTLNNGSCGKGINAATQRISCGYYSYDPLENWNAAKRYYKEKHSLNIDLSNELKQTYINAHNWLNRTAQRYFDYYDFDELILEGSQGLLLDGDFGFNPHTTPSKVGLNGCLKYYIDRECEVYFVTRTYLTRHGNGYEPKYPITIPEWKKESNITNQYQGTFKTGILEIPLLQRAFDRHNILNVCRKHNISPRLVVTHTDLIEKDAIHSFLLNSTGEFVMFQDTKNALQVLIKELDGYLDPENVYYCDNPNSDIKQYV
;
A
#
# COMPACT_ATOMS: atom_id res chain seq x y z
N MET A 1 -19.75 -45.95 -29.95
CA MET A 1 -18.40 -46.35 -30.40
C MET A 1 -17.44 -45.26 -30.02
N PRO A 2 -16.39 -45.55 -29.33
CA PRO A 2 -15.57 -44.58 -28.62
C PRO A 2 -14.47 -44.00 -29.52
N ILE A 3 -14.17 -42.72 -29.29
CA ILE A 3 -12.96 -42.08 -29.84
C ILE A 3 -11.88 -42.21 -28.75
N GLN A 4 -11.01 -43.18 -28.93
CA GLN A 4 -9.70 -43.29 -28.31
C GLN A 4 -8.65 -43.27 -29.42
N GLU A 5 -7.50 -42.70 -29.10
CA GLU A 5 -6.27 -42.61 -29.89
C GLU A 5 -6.08 -41.32 -30.72
N MET A 6 -5.42 -40.37 -30.09
CA MET A 6 -4.22 -39.70 -30.61
C MET A 6 -3.55 -38.89 -29.46
N MET A 7 -2.81 -39.59 -28.62
CA MET A 7 -1.79 -38.99 -27.75
C MET A 7 -0.43 -39.47 -28.27
N SER A 8 0.38 -38.56 -28.77
CA SER A 8 1.84 -38.58 -28.62
C SER A 8 2.45 -37.40 -29.38
N THR A 9 2.70 -36.31 -28.72
CA THR A 9 3.86 -35.46 -29.01
C THR A 9 4.42 -34.97 -27.66
N ASN A 10 5.69 -35.31 -27.42
CA ASN A 10 6.49 -34.96 -26.28
C ASN A 10 6.44 -33.46 -25.94
N PRO A 11 6.27 -33.06 -24.68
CA PRO A 11 6.59 -31.70 -24.27
C PRO A 11 8.13 -31.59 -24.16
N GLU A 12 8.71 -30.74 -24.99
CA GLU A 12 10.09 -30.30 -24.82
C GLU A 12 10.26 -29.76 -23.39
N GLN A 13 11.20 -30.35 -22.67
CA GLN A 13 11.60 -29.93 -21.33
C GLN A 13 12.15 -28.51 -21.42
N VAL A 14 11.40 -27.56 -20.87
CA VAL A 14 11.93 -26.23 -20.55
C VAL A 14 12.89 -26.41 -19.39
N VAL A 15 14.18 -26.42 -19.68
CA VAL A 15 15.24 -26.39 -18.68
C VAL A 15 15.17 -25.06 -17.96
N PRO A 16 15.02 -25.00 -16.64
CA PRO A 16 15.10 -23.74 -15.90
C PRO A 16 16.53 -23.23 -16.00
N MET A 17 16.72 -22.07 -16.64
CA MET A 17 18.01 -21.38 -16.60
C MET A 17 18.31 -20.95 -15.18
N SER A 18 19.39 -21.50 -14.62
CA SER A 18 19.96 -21.08 -13.35
C SER A 18 20.30 -19.59 -13.37
N PRO A 19 20.09 -18.86 -12.28
CA PRO A 19 20.52 -17.46 -12.18
C PRO A 19 22.06 -17.39 -12.28
N PRO A 20 22.62 -16.32 -12.87
CA PRO A 20 24.06 -16.17 -12.97
C PRO A 20 24.68 -16.12 -11.58
N THR A 21 25.46 -17.13 -11.26
CA THR A 21 26.23 -17.25 -10.03
C THR A 21 27.44 -16.33 -10.11
N GLN A 22 27.28 -15.07 -9.72
CA GLN A 22 28.38 -14.27 -9.21
C GLN A 22 27.96 -13.69 -7.86
N VAL A 23 28.05 -14.52 -6.84
CA VAL A 23 28.08 -14.08 -5.45
C VAL A 23 29.45 -13.45 -5.22
N ILE A 24 29.51 -12.12 -5.26
CA ILE A 24 30.64 -11.38 -4.73
C ILE A 24 30.52 -11.46 -3.21
N THR A 25 31.16 -12.48 -2.64
CA THR A 25 31.41 -12.57 -1.19
C THR A 25 32.43 -11.49 -0.83
N ARG A 26 31.98 -10.29 -0.49
CA ARG A 26 32.77 -9.40 0.36
C ARG A 26 32.74 -9.99 1.76
N VAL A 27 33.80 -10.68 2.12
CA VAL A 27 34.13 -10.97 3.52
C VAL A 27 34.44 -9.61 4.16
N LEU A 28 33.47 -9.06 4.87
CA LEU A 28 33.72 -7.95 5.79
C LEU A 28 34.42 -8.58 7.01
N ASP A 29 35.66 -8.21 7.23
CA ASP A 29 36.40 -8.51 8.46
C ASP A 29 35.72 -7.75 9.60
N HIS A 30 34.81 -8.41 10.29
CA HIS A 30 34.20 -7.90 11.52
C HIS A 30 34.99 -8.41 12.72
N SER A 31 35.63 -7.49 13.45
CA SER A 31 36.19 -7.82 14.75
C SER A 31 35.08 -8.29 15.72
N PRO A 32 35.36 -9.19 16.69
CA PRO A 32 34.35 -9.69 17.63
C PRO A 32 33.62 -8.60 18.42
N GLU A 33 34.23 -7.43 18.59
CA GLU A 33 33.60 -6.26 19.27
C GLU A 33 32.55 -5.53 18.43
N THR A 34 32.67 -5.57 17.09
CA THR A 34 31.66 -4.99 16.18
C THR A 34 30.43 -5.89 16.07
N LEU A 35 30.54 -7.19 16.32
CA LEU A 35 29.44 -8.15 16.29
C LEU A 35 28.50 -8.06 17.51
N ALA A 36 28.97 -7.57 18.65
CA ALA A 36 28.17 -7.46 19.87
C ALA A 36 27.16 -6.31 19.85
N CYS A 37 27.34 -5.31 18.98
CA CYS A 37 26.45 -4.14 18.87
C CYS A 37 25.34 -4.28 17.81
N CYS A 38 25.37 -5.32 16.96
CA CYS A 38 24.54 -5.45 15.75
C CYS A 38 23.42 -6.50 15.81
N ASN A 39 23.10 -7.09 16.96
CA ASN A 39 22.16 -8.22 17.01
C ASN A 39 20.73 -7.89 17.50
N LYS A 40 20.36 -6.60 17.57
CA LYS A 40 18.98 -6.27 17.93
C LYS A 40 18.13 -6.23 16.65
N GLN A 41 17.15 -7.15 16.57
CA GLN A 41 16.18 -7.14 15.48
C GLN A 41 15.41 -5.81 15.44
N PRO A 42 15.12 -5.25 14.24
CA PRO A 42 14.35 -4.03 14.13
C PRO A 42 12.94 -4.23 14.69
N LYS A 43 12.44 -3.19 15.37
CA LYS A 43 11.03 -3.12 15.73
C LYS A 43 10.18 -2.89 14.48
N ILE A 44 9.09 -3.62 14.35
CA ILE A 44 8.19 -3.52 13.21
C ILE A 44 6.94 -2.72 13.58
N LYS A 45 6.61 -1.73 12.77
CA LYS A 45 5.35 -0.96 12.88
C LYS A 45 4.60 -1.08 11.57
N ILE A 46 3.36 -1.59 11.61
CA ILE A 46 2.54 -1.82 10.41
C ILE A 46 1.39 -0.82 10.40
N VAL A 47 1.18 -0.14 9.28
CA VAL A 47 0.08 0.83 9.11
C VAL A 47 -0.89 0.32 8.05
N ILE A 48 -2.14 0.06 8.44
CA ILE A 48 -3.18 -0.53 7.61
C ILE A 48 -4.45 0.31 7.67
N GLY A 49 -5.10 0.55 6.53
CA GLY A 49 -6.43 1.16 6.50
C GLY A 49 -7.50 0.18 6.93
N SER A 50 -8.41 0.60 7.79
CA SER A 50 -9.40 -0.29 8.42
C SER A 50 -10.59 -0.61 7.51
N THR A 51 -10.88 0.23 6.49
CA THR A 51 -12.07 0.09 5.64
C THR A 51 -11.73 0.03 4.15
N PHE A 52 -12.06 1.07 3.38
CA PHE A 52 -11.91 1.08 1.91
C PHE A 52 -10.72 1.92 1.39
N GLY A 53 -9.83 2.35 2.25
CA GLY A 53 -8.73 3.25 1.89
C GLY A 53 -9.06 4.72 2.14
N ASP A 54 -8.08 5.59 1.85
CA ASP A 54 -8.16 7.04 2.06
C ASP A 54 -8.31 7.48 3.54
N GLU A 55 -7.90 6.62 4.48
CA GLU A 55 -8.06 6.85 5.93
C GLU A 55 -6.97 7.77 6.53
N GLY A 56 -5.95 8.17 5.76
CA GLY A 56 -4.86 9.01 6.26
C GLY A 56 -3.60 8.25 6.68
N LYS A 57 -3.40 7.04 6.13
CA LYS A 57 -2.20 6.20 6.40
C LYS A 57 -0.87 6.93 6.23
N GLY A 58 -0.75 7.77 5.18
CA GLY A 58 0.47 8.54 4.94
C GLY A 58 0.87 9.44 6.11
N ASN A 59 -0.10 10.11 6.75
CA ASN A 59 0.15 10.92 7.94
C ASN A 59 0.65 10.07 9.12
N VAL A 60 0.05 8.89 9.32
CA VAL A 60 0.46 7.97 10.40
C VAL A 60 1.87 7.44 10.16
N VAL A 61 2.19 7.04 8.93
CA VAL A 61 3.55 6.60 8.56
C VAL A 61 4.56 7.72 8.80
N GLN A 62 4.26 8.95 8.35
CA GLN A 62 5.15 10.09 8.54
C GLN A 62 5.35 10.43 10.02
N TRP A 63 4.30 10.38 10.83
CA TRP A 63 4.38 10.57 12.28
C TRP A 63 5.28 9.52 12.94
N LEU A 64 5.12 8.24 12.61
CA LEU A 64 5.99 7.17 13.12
C LEU A 64 7.45 7.36 12.68
N CYS A 65 7.66 7.80 11.44
CA CYS A 65 8.99 8.16 10.94
C CYS A 65 9.62 9.28 11.75
N LYS A 66 8.86 10.34 12.04
CA LYS A 66 9.32 11.47 12.85
C LYS A 66 9.68 11.02 14.28
N GLN A 67 8.83 10.22 14.92
CA GLN A 67 9.13 9.66 16.25
C GLN A 67 10.43 8.85 16.27
N ALA A 68 10.67 8.04 15.22
CA ALA A 68 11.90 7.27 15.13
C ALA A 68 13.14 8.16 14.98
N LEU A 69 13.05 9.22 14.16
CA LEU A 69 14.14 10.20 14.01
C LEU A 69 14.39 11.00 15.28
N ASP A 70 13.34 11.44 15.97
CA ASP A 70 13.45 12.18 17.24
C ASP A 70 14.10 11.30 18.34
N ALA A 71 13.98 9.98 18.23
CA ALA A 71 14.65 9.01 19.07
C ALA A 71 16.01 8.51 18.51
N GLU A 72 16.58 9.23 17.54
CA GLU A 72 17.87 8.95 16.89
C GLU A 72 17.99 7.54 16.28
N LYS A 73 16.85 6.95 15.85
CA LYS A 73 16.82 5.60 15.28
C LYS A 73 17.01 5.62 13.77
N ARG A 74 17.68 4.60 13.27
CA ARG A 74 17.74 4.30 11.83
C ARG A 74 16.40 3.69 11.41
N VAL A 75 15.71 4.31 10.48
CA VAL A 75 14.36 3.91 10.07
C VAL A 75 14.24 3.81 8.56
N ALA A 76 13.43 2.88 8.07
CA ALA A 76 13.00 2.82 6.68
C ALA A 76 11.50 2.56 6.57
N VAL A 77 10.90 2.99 5.46
CA VAL A 77 9.50 2.68 5.11
C VAL A 77 9.47 1.57 4.09
N ILE A 78 8.77 0.48 4.39
CA ILE A 78 8.54 -0.64 3.48
C ILE A 78 7.13 -0.53 2.90
N ARG A 79 7.01 -0.28 1.61
CA ARG A 79 5.76 -0.52 0.89
C ARG A 79 5.69 -2.01 0.60
N TYR A 80 4.75 -2.72 1.20
CA TYR A 80 4.69 -4.19 1.11
C TYR A 80 3.65 -4.72 0.12
N SER A 81 2.74 -3.87 -0.34
CA SER A 81 1.65 -4.24 -1.26
C SER A 81 1.24 -3.09 -2.17
N GLY A 82 0.44 -3.40 -3.20
CA GLY A 82 -0.08 -2.40 -4.13
C GLY A 82 0.93 -1.96 -5.19
N GLY A 83 0.82 -0.72 -5.58
CA GLY A 83 1.64 -0.08 -6.62
C GLY A 83 1.30 1.41 -6.72
N PRO A 84 1.52 2.08 -7.86
CA PRO A 84 1.33 3.52 -8.00
C PRO A 84 -0.13 4.02 -7.90
N GLN A 85 -1.12 3.12 -7.81
CA GLN A 85 -2.51 3.49 -7.54
C GLN A 85 -2.77 3.82 -6.06
N ALA A 86 -1.92 3.34 -5.15
CA ALA A 86 -2.04 3.59 -3.72
C ALA A 86 -1.23 4.83 -3.33
N ALA A 87 -1.79 5.99 -3.59
CA ALA A 87 -1.14 7.27 -3.34
C ALA A 87 -1.50 7.82 -1.96
N HIS A 88 -0.50 8.25 -1.20
CA HIS A 88 -0.67 8.84 0.11
C HIS A 88 -0.21 10.30 0.11
N THR A 89 -1.09 11.21 0.50
CA THR A 89 -0.76 12.62 0.65
C THR A 89 -0.08 12.86 1.99
N ILE A 90 1.06 13.53 1.96
CA ILE A 90 1.83 13.91 3.16
C ILE A 90 2.18 15.40 3.13
N TYR A 91 2.43 15.94 4.32
CA TYR A 91 2.78 17.35 4.50
C TYR A 91 3.96 17.44 5.47
N TYR A 92 4.99 18.21 5.11
CA TYR A 92 6.11 18.47 5.99
C TYR A 92 6.74 19.84 5.70
N ASN A 93 6.91 20.68 6.71
CA ASN A 93 7.49 22.03 6.60
C ASN A 93 6.85 22.87 5.46
N GLY A 94 5.52 22.83 5.34
CA GLY A 94 4.78 23.54 4.30
C GLY A 94 4.79 22.89 2.91
N ILE A 95 5.53 21.80 2.74
CA ILE A 95 5.60 21.05 1.48
C ILE A 95 4.49 19.98 1.49
N LYS A 96 3.64 20.02 0.46
CA LYS A 96 2.69 18.94 0.14
C LYS A 96 3.30 17.99 -0.88
N HIS A 97 3.21 16.68 -0.67
CA HIS A 97 3.59 15.67 -1.64
C HIS A 97 2.61 14.51 -1.66
N ILE A 98 2.44 13.89 -2.84
CA ILE A 98 1.61 12.71 -3.05
C ILE A 98 2.55 11.54 -3.36
N CYS A 99 2.77 10.67 -2.38
CA CYS A 99 3.60 9.48 -2.52
C CYS A 99 2.83 8.40 -3.26
N SER A 100 3.14 8.16 -4.51
CA SER A 100 2.57 7.05 -5.29
C SER A 100 3.55 5.87 -5.44
N SER A 101 4.84 6.16 -5.52
CA SER A 101 5.92 5.18 -5.67
C SER A 101 6.83 5.15 -4.45
N TYR A 102 7.08 6.30 -3.83
CA TYR A 102 7.86 6.41 -2.59
C TYR A 102 6.99 6.20 -1.35
N GLY A 103 7.62 5.81 -0.24
CA GLY A 103 6.97 5.72 1.05
C GLY A 103 6.76 7.10 1.70
N ALA A 104 5.77 7.20 2.59
CA ALA A 104 5.35 8.45 3.20
C ALA A 104 6.40 9.11 4.13
N GLY A 105 7.55 8.46 4.36
CA GLY A 105 8.71 9.04 5.04
C GLY A 105 9.65 9.86 4.15
N VAL A 106 9.40 9.95 2.83
CA VAL A 106 10.35 10.50 1.86
C VAL A 106 10.67 11.99 2.08
N LEU A 107 9.72 12.79 2.54
CA LEU A 107 9.98 14.22 2.88
C LEU A 107 10.92 14.39 4.08
N LEU A 108 11.09 13.34 4.89
CA LEU A 108 12.06 13.25 6.00
C LEU A 108 13.38 12.62 5.57
N ASN A 109 13.63 12.43 4.26
CA ASN A 109 14.78 11.72 3.70
C ASN A 109 14.92 10.25 4.14
N ILE A 110 13.83 9.63 4.59
CA ILE A 110 13.81 8.23 4.96
C ILE A 110 13.77 7.35 3.71
N PRO A 111 14.60 6.29 3.64
CA PRO A 111 14.62 5.40 2.49
C PRO A 111 13.31 4.63 2.34
N THR A 112 12.91 4.41 1.09
CA THR A 112 11.79 3.57 0.72
C THR A 112 12.28 2.20 0.28
N ILE A 113 11.78 1.15 0.92
CA ILE A 113 11.97 -0.24 0.51
C ILE A 113 10.71 -0.68 -0.23
N LEU A 114 10.86 -1.16 -1.46
CA LEU A 114 9.78 -1.75 -2.23
C LEU A 114 9.79 -3.26 -2.02
N GLY A 115 8.77 -3.76 -1.37
CA GLY A 115 8.61 -5.18 -1.04
C GLY A 115 8.35 -6.04 -2.28
N SER A 116 8.55 -7.33 -2.14
CA SER A 116 8.43 -8.29 -3.25
C SER A 116 7.06 -8.36 -3.93
N ASN A 117 6.00 -7.87 -3.28
CA ASN A 117 4.63 -7.87 -3.81
C ASN A 117 4.17 -6.49 -4.32
N VAL A 118 5.08 -5.53 -4.42
CA VAL A 118 4.78 -4.18 -4.93
C VAL A 118 4.95 -4.14 -6.43
N LEU A 119 3.95 -3.60 -7.12
CA LEU A 119 4.06 -3.32 -8.55
C LEU A 119 4.69 -1.96 -8.78
N ILE A 120 5.70 -1.90 -9.64
CA ILE A 120 6.48 -0.71 -9.91
C ILE A 120 6.21 -0.22 -11.33
N ASP A 121 5.78 1.03 -11.48
CA ASP A 121 5.78 1.75 -12.75
C ASP A 121 7.04 2.62 -12.80
N PRO A 122 8.06 2.26 -13.60
CA PRO A 122 9.31 2.98 -13.64
C PRO A 122 9.16 4.42 -14.15
N ILE A 123 8.22 4.66 -15.07
CA ILE A 123 7.96 5.99 -15.64
C ILE A 123 7.39 6.91 -14.58
N SER A 124 6.33 6.46 -13.88
CA SER A 124 5.71 7.23 -12.80
C SER A 124 6.68 7.47 -11.65
N MET A 125 7.48 6.47 -11.30
CA MET A 125 8.47 6.57 -10.22
C MET A 125 9.58 7.58 -10.55
N GLN A 126 10.06 7.61 -11.77
CA GLN A 126 11.06 8.59 -12.21
C GLN A 126 10.48 10.02 -12.19
N LYS A 127 9.23 10.19 -12.60
CA LYS A 127 8.53 11.49 -12.51
C LYS A 127 8.41 11.98 -11.07
N GLU A 128 7.96 11.10 -10.17
CA GLU A 128 7.85 11.42 -8.73
C GLU A 128 9.20 11.79 -8.12
N ARG A 129 10.29 11.10 -8.52
CA ARG A 129 11.64 11.48 -8.10
C ARG A 129 12.00 12.90 -8.51
N HIS A 130 11.75 13.28 -9.76
CA HIS A 130 12.03 14.63 -10.24
C HIS A 130 11.23 15.68 -9.46
N GLU A 131 9.97 15.39 -9.15
CA GLU A 131 9.13 16.24 -8.31
C GLU A 131 9.70 16.37 -6.89
N LEU A 132 10.14 15.29 -6.27
CA LEU A 132 10.78 15.31 -4.96
C LEU A 132 12.06 16.14 -4.94
N ILE A 133 12.90 15.99 -5.97
CA ILE A 133 14.13 16.79 -6.11
C ILE A 133 13.79 18.28 -6.27
N SER A 134 12.79 18.63 -7.06
CA SER A 134 12.34 20.02 -7.23
C SER A 134 11.80 20.64 -5.93
N LYS A 135 11.31 19.79 -5.00
CA LYS A 135 10.88 20.17 -3.65
C LYS A 135 12.02 20.19 -2.61
N GLY A 136 13.26 19.99 -3.02
CA GLY A 136 14.43 20.06 -2.16
C GLY A 136 14.87 18.74 -1.52
N ILE A 137 14.23 17.61 -1.86
CA ILE A 137 14.66 16.28 -1.42
C ILE A 137 15.83 15.83 -2.29
N LYS A 138 17.06 16.01 -1.81
CA LYS A 138 18.28 15.89 -2.62
C LYS A 138 18.52 14.50 -3.21
N SER A 139 18.20 13.44 -2.49
CA SER A 139 18.49 12.07 -2.93
C SER A 139 17.47 11.07 -2.36
N PRO A 140 16.23 11.04 -2.89
CA PRO A 140 15.26 10.04 -2.45
C PRO A 140 15.80 8.63 -2.70
N LYS A 141 16.00 7.85 -1.61
CA LYS A 141 16.60 6.51 -1.69
C LYS A 141 15.53 5.45 -1.96
N ILE A 142 15.84 4.54 -2.88
CA ILE A 142 15.02 3.37 -3.20
C ILE A 142 15.85 2.12 -2.94
N ILE A 143 15.26 1.17 -2.25
CA ILE A 143 15.80 -0.16 -2.04
C ILE A 143 14.76 -1.15 -2.58
N LEU A 144 15.17 -2.08 -3.41
CA LEU A 144 14.31 -3.17 -3.87
C LEU A 144 14.57 -4.40 -3.01
N ASP A 145 13.50 -4.96 -2.45
CA ASP A 145 13.56 -6.30 -1.87
C ASP A 145 13.98 -7.29 -2.98
N SER A 146 14.85 -8.24 -2.64
CA SER A 146 15.65 -9.07 -3.57
C SER A 146 14.85 -9.78 -4.68
N PHE A 147 13.55 -9.89 -4.53
CA PHE A 147 12.66 -10.59 -5.45
C PHE A 147 11.51 -9.72 -5.95
N CYS A 148 11.76 -8.45 -6.29
CA CYS A 148 10.73 -7.57 -6.83
C CYS A 148 10.76 -7.57 -8.39
N PRO A 149 10.12 -8.56 -9.07
CA PRO A 149 10.06 -8.61 -10.53
C PRO A 149 8.88 -7.83 -11.12
N TYR A 150 8.05 -7.23 -10.25
CA TYR A 150 6.71 -6.77 -10.62
C TYR A 150 6.72 -5.40 -11.27
N ILE A 151 7.23 -5.34 -12.51
CA ILE A 151 7.29 -4.11 -13.31
C ILE A 151 6.04 -3.99 -14.18
N ILE A 152 5.31 -2.88 -14.02
CA ILE A 152 4.21 -2.48 -14.89
C ILE A 152 4.78 -1.98 -16.20
N THR A 153 4.20 -2.43 -17.31
CA THR A 153 4.55 -1.96 -18.66
C THR A 153 3.45 -1.05 -19.22
N PRO A 154 3.76 -0.20 -20.20
CA PRO A 154 2.74 0.59 -20.91
C PRO A 154 1.64 -0.26 -21.55
N PHE A 155 1.89 -1.52 -21.89
CA PHE A 155 0.87 -2.45 -22.38
C PHE A 155 -0.16 -2.78 -21.29
N ASP A 156 0.27 -2.98 -20.05
CA ASP A 156 -0.61 -3.24 -18.91
C ASP A 156 -1.54 -2.05 -18.65
N VAL A 157 -0.98 -0.84 -18.70
CA VAL A 157 -1.74 0.40 -18.55
C VAL A 157 -2.74 0.57 -19.68
N TYR A 158 -2.32 0.39 -20.92
CA TYR A 158 -3.18 0.48 -22.11
C TYR A 158 -4.34 -0.51 -22.01
N PHE A 159 -4.06 -1.78 -21.74
CA PHE A 159 -5.08 -2.82 -21.61
C PHE A 159 -6.09 -2.48 -20.51
N ASN A 160 -5.63 -2.11 -19.32
CA ASN A 160 -6.50 -1.73 -18.22
C ASN A 160 -7.39 -0.52 -18.56
N GLN A 161 -6.89 0.45 -19.28
CA GLN A 161 -7.66 1.63 -19.69
C GLN A 161 -8.71 1.29 -20.78
N GLN A 162 -8.47 0.32 -21.65
CA GLN A 162 -9.47 -0.17 -22.61
C GLN A 162 -10.56 -0.98 -21.91
N ASP A 163 -10.16 -1.86 -20.98
CA ASP A 163 -11.05 -2.70 -20.19
C ASP A 163 -12.02 -1.84 -19.33
N LEU A 164 -11.55 -0.74 -18.77
CA LEU A 164 -12.37 0.23 -18.03
C LEU A 164 -13.48 0.87 -18.86
N LYS A 165 -13.25 1.08 -20.15
CA LYS A 165 -14.28 1.64 -21.04
C LYS A 165 -15.44 0.66 -21.26
N THR A 166 -15.18 -0.63 -21.11
CA THR A 166 -16.16 -1.71 -21.34
C THR A 166 -16.80 -2.21 -20.05
N LEU A 167 -16.03 -2.40 -18.99
CA LEU A 167 -16.47 -3.10 -17.77
C LEU A 167 -16.82 -2.17 -16.60
N ASN A 168 -16.41 -0.93 -16.63
CA ASN A 168 -16.64 0.06 -15.54
C ASN A 168 -16.40 -0.52 -14.12
N ASN A 169 -15.30 -1.28 -13.96
CA ASN A 169 -15.00 -2.03 -12.73
C ASN A 169 -14.41 -1.18 -11.59
N GLY A 170 -14.29 0.15 -11.78
CA GLY A 170 -13.79 1.08 -10.77
C GLY A 170 -12.27 1.06 -10.57
N SER A 171 -11.52 0.44 -11.48
CA SER A 171 -10.05 0.47 -11.48
C SER A 171 -9.54 1.89 -11.74
N CYS A 172 -8.36 2.21 -11.23
CA CYS A 172 -7.73 3.53 -11.43
C CYS A 172 -6.99 3.69 -12.79
N GLY A 173 -7.02 2.70 -13.66
CA GLY A 173 -6.37 2.75 -14.99
C GLY A 173 -4.84 2.67 -14.95
N LYS A 174 -4.25 2.22 -13.85
CA LYS A 174 -2.78 2.15 -13.66
C LYS A 174 -2.17 0.79 -14.04
N GLY A 175 -2.94 -0.14 -14.60
CA GLY A 175 -2.44 -1.42 -15.08
C GLY A 175 -2.13 -2.46 -14.00
N ILE A 176 -2.56 -2.27 -12.75
CA ILE A 176 -2.21 -3.13 -11.62
C ILE A 176 -2.65 -4.58 -11.82
N ASN A 177 -3.95 -4.80 -12.06
CA ASN A 177 -4.49 -6.14 -12.26
C ASN A 177 -3.91 -6.79 -13.53
N ALA A 178 -3.80 -6.03 -14.60
CA ALA A 178 -3.25 -6.47 -15.87
C ALA A 178 -1.80 -6.94 -15.74
N ALA A 179 -0.96 -6.16 -15.08
CA ALA A 179 0.43 -6.53 -14.77
C ALA A 179 0.51 -7.77 -13.88
N THR A 180 -0.33 -7.86 -12.83
CA THR A 180 -0.37 -9.03 -11.95
C THR A 180 -0.67 -10.31 -12.74
N GLN A 181 -1.70 -10.28 -13.58
CA GLN A 181 -2.08 -11.44 -14.43
C GLN A 181 -0.97 -11.79 -15.42
N ARG A 182 -0.40 -10.82 -16.12
CA ARG A 182 0.71 -11.04 -17.05
C ARG A 182 1.90 -11.71 -16.38
N ILE A 183 2.30 -11.20 -15.23
CA ILE A 183 3.47 -11.70 -14.49
C ILE A 183 3.19 -13.11 -13.93
N SER A 184 2.00 -13.36 -13.41
CA SER A 184 1.61 -14.70 -12.94
C SER A 184 1.58 -15.76 -14.05
N CYS A 185 1.40 -15.34 -15.30
CA CYS A 185 1.53 -16.19 -16.48
C CYS A 185 2.99 -16.36 -16.98
N GLY A 186 3.98 -15.81 -16.26
CA GLY A 186 5.39 -15.95 -16.62
C GLY A 186 5.90 -14.98 -17.71
N TYR A 187 5.08 -14.00 -18.15
CA TYR A 187 5.49 -13.03 -19.17
C TYR A 187 6.14 -11.79 -18.54
N TYR A 188 7.37 -11.94 -18.03
CA TYR A 188 8.16 -10.84 -17.49
C TYR A 188 9.65 -11.06 -17.71
N SER A 189 10.45 -10.00 -17.59
CA SER A 189 11.91 -10.04 -17.58
C SER A 189 12.47 -8.90 -16.75
N TYR A 190 13.69 -9.09 -16.23
CA TYR A 190 14.45 -8.03 -15.57
C TYR A 190 15.13 -7.09 -16.58
N ASP A 191 15.38 -7.56 -17.80
CA ASP A 191 15.83 -6.72 -18.90
C ASP A 191 14.67 -5.87 -19.42
N PRO A 192 14.84 -4.54 -19.54
CA PRO A 192 13.76 -3.65 -19.96
C PRO A 192 13.21 -3.93 -21.36
N LEU A 193 14.06 -4.28 -22.32
CA LEU A 193 13.64 -4.56 -23.69
C LEU A 193 12.91 -5.91 -23.76
N GLU A 194 13.45 -6.91 -23.09
CA GLU A 194 12.80 -8.23 -23.02
C GLU A 194 11.48 -8.17 -22.25
N ASN A 195 11.37 -7.34 -21.19
CA ASN A 195 10.11 -7.15 -20.48
C ASN A 195 9.05 -6.45 -21.35
N TRP A 196 9.47 -5.46 -22.16
CA TRP A 196 8.61 -4.87 -23.18
C TRP A 196 8.10 -5.92 -24.17
N ASN A 197 9.01 -6.74 -24.70
CA ASN A 197 8.67 -7.79 -25.68
C ASN A 197 7.78 -8.87 -25.05
N ALA A 198 8.04 -9.28 -23.83
CA ALA A 198 7.23 -10.24 -23.08
C ALA A 198 5.80 -9.73 -22.89
N ALA A 199 5.63 -8.45 -22.51
CA ALA A 199 4.31 -7.85 -22.38
C ALA A 199 3.55 -7.79 -23.73
N LYS A 200 4.20 -7.33 -24.80
CA LYS A 200 3.62 -7.31 -26.15
C LYS A 200 3.16 -8.71 -26.57
N ARG A 201 3.98 -9.73 -26.34
CA ARG A 201 3.68 -11.14 -26.65
C ARG A 201 2.50 -11.65 -25.83
N TYR A 202 2.44 -11.35 -24.51
CA TYR A 202 1.33 -11.74 -23.63
C TYR A 202 -0.02 -11.29 -24.16
N TYR A 203 -0.17 -9.99 -24.48
CA TYR A 203 -1.44 -9.46 -24.97
C TYR A 203 -1.83 -10.02 -26.33
N LYS A 204 -0.87 -10.29 -27.19
CA LYS A 204 -1.11 -10.96 -28.49
C LYS A 204 -1.59 -12.40 -28.29
N GLU A 205 -0.93 -13.18 -27.47
CA GLU A 205 -1.18 -14.63 -27.33
C GLU A 205 -2.38 -14.95 -26.42
N LYS A 206 -2.55 -14.21 -25.33
CA LYS A 206 -3.59 -14.48 -24.33
C LYS A 206 -4.88 -13.70 -24.55
N HIS A 207 -4.81 -12.54 -25.20
CA HIS A 207 -5.97 -11.67 -25.42
C HIS A 207 -6.26 -11.41 -26.90
N SER A 208 -5.49 -11.97 -27.83
CA SER A 208 -5.60 -11.75 -29.29
C SER A 208 -5.50 -10.26 -29.67
N LEU A 209 -4.81 -9.45 -28.85
CA LEU A 209 -4.67 -8.02 -29.03
C LEU A 209 -3.31 -7.67 -29.62
N ASN A 210 -3.32 -7.08 -30.81
CA ASN A 210 -2.11 -6.51 -31.42
C ASN A 210 -1.99 -5.03 -31.02
N ILE A 211 -1.46 -4.79 -29.81
CA ILE A 211 -1.28 -3.42 -29.29
C ILE A 211 -0.02 -2.83 -29.93
N ASP A 212 -0.20 -1.72 -30.61
CA ASP A 212 0.89 -0.94 -31.18
C ASP A 212 1.10 0.35 -30.37
N LEU A 213 2.23 0.46 -29.68
CA LEU A 213 2.62 1.61 -28.90
C LEU A 213 3.79 2.31 -29.57
N SER A 214 3.85 3.64 -29.47
CA SER A 214 4.87 4.45 -30.15
C SER A 214 6.29 4.08 -29.72
N ASN A 215 7.25 4.27 -30.63
CA ASN A 215 8.67 4.08 -30.34
C ASN A 215 9.17 5.05 -29.25
N GLU A 216 8.61 6.23 -29.20
CA GLU A 216 8.93 7.22 -28.15
C GLU A 216 8.54 6.69 -26.76
N LEU A 217 7.32 6.13 -26.61
CA LEU A 217 6.87 5.53 -25.36
C LEU A 217 7.72 4.31 -24.99
N LYS A 218 8.09 3.50 -25.96
CA LYS A 218 9.02 2.37 -25.77
C LYS A 218 10.34 2.84 -25.22
N GLN A 219 10.93 3.87 -25.81
CA GLN A 219 12.22 4.41 -25.36
C GLN A 219 12.12 5.03 -23.97
N THR A 220 11.03 5.76 -23.69
CA THR A 220 10.74 6.33 -22.37
C THR A 220 10.68 5.24 -21.31
N TYR A 221 9.97 4.15 -21.57
CA TYR A 221 9.87 3.01 -20.66
C TYR A 221 11.24 2.35 -20.42
N ILE A 222 11.98 2.04 -21.49
CA ILE A 222 13.30 1.41 -21.39
C ILE A 222 14.26 2.29 -20.58
N ASN A 223 14.27 3.60 -20.83
CA ASN A 223 15.12 4.54 -20.10
C ASN A 223 14.77 4.60 -18.62
N ALA A 224 13.48 4.68 -18.29
CA ALA A 224 13.00 4.71 -16.91
C ALA A 224 13.29 3.39 -16.16
N HIS A 225 13.12 2.26 -16.81
CA HIS A 225 13.42 0.95 -16.20
C HIS A 225 14.92 0.77 -16.01
N ASN A 226 15.76 1.17 -16.98
CA ASN A 226 17.23 1.19 -16.84
C ASN A 226 17.68 2.13 -15.73
N TRP A 227 17.03 3.30 -15.59
CA TRP A 227 17.29 4.21 -14.49
C TRP A 227 17.00 3.53 -13.13
N LEU A 228 15.87 2.88 -12.99
CA LEU A 228 15.51 2.12 -11.77
C LEU A 228 16.57 1.06 -11.47
N ASN A 229 16.97 0.26 -12.45
CA ASN A 229 17.98 -0.79 -12.30
C ASN A 229 19.35 -0.27 -11.85
N ARG A 230 19.70 0.99 -12.22
CA ARG A 230 20.99 1.61 -11.83
C ARG A 230 20.95 2.33 -10.50
N THR A 231 19.77 2.87 -10.11
CA THR A 231 19.66 3.75 -8.93
C THR A 231 19.13 3.05 -7.70
N ALA A 232 18.33 1.99 -7.87
CA ALA A 232 17.80 1.25 -6.75
C ALA A 232 18.87 0.30 -6.17
N GLN A 233 19.04 0.34 -4.85
CA GLN A 233 19.83 -0.65 -4.13
C GLN A 233 19.05 -1.97 -4.11
N ARG A 234 19.70 -3.09 -4.47
CA ARG A 234 19.04 -4.41 -4.58
C ARG A 234 19.26 -5.33 -3.38
N TYR A 235 19.91 -4.83 -2.36
CA TYR A 235 20.13 -5.57 -1.13
C TYR A 235 19.94 -4.65 0.06
N PHE A 236 19.27 -5.12 1.08
CA PHE A 236 19.27 -4.50 2.39
C PHE A 236 19.31 -5.58 3.46
N ASP A 237 19.98 -5.28 4.55
CA ASP A 237 19.90 -6.07 5.76
C ASP A 237 18.86 -5.45 6.69
N TYR A 238 18.00 -6.25 7.29
CA TYR A 238 17.06 -5.79 8.31
C TYR A 238 17.78 -5.12 9.47
N TYR A 239 18.95 -5.59 9.82
CA TYR A 239 19.81 -5.04 10.88
C TYR A 239 20.43 -3.68 10.55
N ASP A 240 20.32 -3.21 9.32
CA ASP A 240 20.68 -1.82 8.97
C ASP A 240 19.75 -0.79 9.61
N PHE A 241 18.62 -1.22 10.16
CA PHE A 241 17.58 -0.39 10.71
C PHE A 241 17.22 -0.81 12.14
N ASP A 242 16.85 0.19 12.95
CA ASP A 242 16.34 -0.01 14.32
C ASP A 242 14.81 -0.13 14.31
N GLU A 243 14.16 0.52 13.35
CA GLU A 243 12.72 0.42 13.10
C GLU A 243 12.41 0.30 11.60
N LEU A 244 11.43 -0.56 11.29
CA LEU A 244 10.88 -0.70 9.94
C LEU A 244 9.37 -0.39 10.00
N ILE A 245 8.93 0.58 9.19
CA ILE A 245 7.53 0.98 9.11
C ILE A 245 6.94 0.40 7.82
N LEU A 246 6.00 -0.53 7.97
CA LEU A 246 5.33 -1.20 6.87
C LEU A 246 4.10 -0.38 6.47
N GLU A 247 4.12 0.19 5.28
CA GLU A 247 3.08 1.05 4.75
C GLU A 247 2.12 0.24 3.87
N GLY A 248 0.88 0.08 4.36
CA GLY A 248 -0.19 -0.57 3.62
C GLY A 248 -0.72 0.30 2.48
N SER A 249 -1.09 -0.32 1.38
CA SER A 249 -1.54 0.37 0.17
C SER A 249 -2.98 0.88 0.26
N GLN A 250 -3.87 0.09 0.85
CA GLN A 250 -5.31 0.35 0.84
C GLN A 250 -5.96 -0.06 2.17
N GLY A 251 -7.30 -0.15 2.22
CA GLY A 251 -8.02 -0.60 3.39
C GLY A 251 -8.40 -2.08 3.32
N LEU A 252 -8.62 -2.71 4.47
CA LEU A 252 -8.89 -4.14 4.63
C LEU A 252 -10.07 -4.64 3.78
N LEU A 253 -11.11 -3.82 3.60
CA LEU A 253 -12.30 -4.19 2.82
C LEU A 253 -12.09 -4.14 1.29
N LEU A 254 -10.90 -3.73 0.84
CA LEU A 254 -10.47 -3.80 -0.56
C LEU A 254 -9.53 -4.97 -0.85
N ASP A 255 -9.17 -5.77 0.15
CA ASP A 255 -8.30 -6.94 -0.03
C ASP A 255 -8.88 -7.92 -1.04
N GLY A 256 -8.03 -8.52 -1.88
CA GLY A 256 -8.45 -9.43 -2.93
C GLY A 256 -9.10 -10.71 -2.42
N ASP A 257 -8.67 -11.19 -1.25
CA ASP A 257 -9.14 -12.44 -0.66
C ASP A 257 -10.36 -12.21 0.28
N PHE A 258 -10.42 -11.05 0.97
CA PHE A 258 -11.35 -10.82 2.08
C PHE A 258 -12.31 -9.64 1.89
N GLY A 259 -12.10 -8.82 0.87
CA GLY A 259 -12.91 -7.64 0.59
C GLY A 259 -14.28 -7.92 -0.05
N PHE A 260 -14.90 -6.87 -0.58
CA PHE A 260 -16.19 -6.94 -1.26
C PHE A 260 -16.02 -7.17 -2.76
N ASN A 261 -15.86 -8.42 -3.16
CA ASN A 261 -15.77 -8.79 -4.58
C ASN A 261 -17.04 -8.38 -5.35
N PRO A 262 -16.92 -7.95 -6.63
CA PRO A 262 -15.71 -7.88 -7.45
C PRO A 262 -14.90 -6.57 -7.31
N HIS A 263 -15.28 -5.67 -6.43
CA HIS A 263 -14.72 -4.33 -6.28
C HIS A 263 -13.55 -4.30 -5.29
N THR A 264 -12.55 -5.15 -5.52
CA THR A 264 -11.35 -5.34 -4.70
C THR A 264 -10.08 -5.07 -5.50
N THR A 265 -8.93 -5.06 -4.82
CA THR A 265 -7.60 -5.05 -5.43
C THR A 265 -7.03 -6.47 -5.45
N PRO A 266 -6.19 -6.85 -6.43
CA PRO A 266 -5.48 -8.12 -6.39
C PRO A 266 -4.42 -8.19 -5.29
N SER A 267 -4.18 -7.07 -4.59
CA SER A 267 -3.17 -6.96 -3.55
C SER A 267 -3.67 -7.52 -2.21
N LYS A 268 -2.77 -8.16 -1.46
CA LYS A 268 -2.99 -8.56 -0.07
C LYS A 268 -2.63 -7.39 0.82
N VAL A 269 -3.65 -6.68 1.32
CA VAL A 269 -3.46 -5.42 2.04
C VAL A 269 -3.38 -5.59 3.56
N GLY A 270 -3.89 -6.71 4.09
CA GLY A 270 -3.88 -7.04 5.52
C GLY A 270 -2.54 -7.62 6.01
N LEU A 271 -2.51 -8.08 7.25
CA LEU A 271 -1.33 -8.66 7.91
C LEU A 271 -0.73 -9.83 7.13
N ASN A 272 -1.54 -10.65 6.48
CA ASN A 272 -1.05 -11.76 5.65
C ASN A 272 -0.16 -11.31 4.49
N GLY A 273 -0.34 -10.07 3.98
CA GLY A 273 0.47 -9.49 2.91
C GLY A 273 1.89 -9.13 3.33
N CYS A 274 2.13 -8.96 4.62
CA CYS A 274 3.43 -8.52 5.17
C CYS A 274 4.03 -9.50 6.20
N LEU A 275 3.50 -10.71 6.31
CA LEU A 275 3.91 -11.72 7.29
C LEU A 275 5.43 -11.92 7.38
N LYS A 276 6.12 -12.00 6.24
CA LYS A 276 7.58 -12.21 6.18
C LYS A 276 8.40 -11.12 6.89
N TYR A 277 7.82 -9.93 7.11
CA TYR A 277 8.53 -8.81 7.72
C TYR A 277 8.40 -8.79 9.25
N TYR A 278 7.33 -9.36 9.82
CA TYR A 278 7.08 -9.25 11.25
C TYR A 278 7.15 -10.58 12.02
N ILE A 279 7.20 -11.71 11.34
CA ILE A 279 7.31 -13.01 12.00
C ILE A 279 8.54 -13.03 12.92
N ASP A 280 8.35 -13.48 14.16
CA ASP A 280 9.37 -13.56 15.20
C ASP A 280 10.05 -12.21 15.59
N ARG A 281 9.34 -11.08 15.38
CA ARG A 281 9.82 -9.73 15.74
C ARG A 281 8.82 -9.01 16.64
N GLU A 282 9.33 -8.08 17.46
CA GLU A 282 8.44 -7.12 18.15
C GLU A 282 7.68 -6.29 17.13
N CYS A 283 6.35 -6.33 17.22
CA CYS A 283 5.49 -5.74 16.20
C CYS A 283 4.30 -4.99 16.81
N GLU A 284 4.02 -3.82 16.24
CA GLU A 284 2.81 -3.04 16.47
C GLU A 284 2.05 -2.89 15.15
N VAL A 285 0.73 -2.98 15.18
CA VAL A 285 -0.11 -2.68 14.01
C VAL A 285 -1.02 -1.48 14.31
N TYR A 286 -1.00 -0.48 13.45
CA TYR A 286 -1.82 0.72 13.50
C TYR A 286 -2.93 0.62 12.47
N PHE A 287 -4.15 0.34 12.93
CA PHE A 287 -5.35 0.37 12.12
C PHE A 287 -5.85 1.80 12.03
N VAL A 288 -5.92 2.33 10.82
CA VAL A 288 -6.28 3.73 10.58
C VAL A 288 -7.72 3.82 10.09
N THR A 289 -8.52 4.67 10.71
CA THR A 289 -9.86 5.03 10.26
C THR A 289 -10.06 6.54 10.30
N ARG A 290 -11.03 7.06 9.55
CA ARG A 290 -11.53 8.43 9.76
C ARG A 290 -12.69 8.40 10.75
N THR A 291 -13.16 9.56 11.16
CA THR A 291 -14.44 9.75 11.87
C THR A 291 -15.66 9.48 10.98
N TYR A 292 -15.45 9.23 9.70
CA TYR A 292 -16.47 8.97 8.69
C TYR A 292 -15.97 7.94 7.67
N LEU A 293 -16.89 7.29 6.99
CA LEU A 293 -16.57 6.32 5.96
C LEU A 293 -16.20 7.00 4.64
N THR A 294 -15.22 6.46 3.94
CA THR A 294 -14.84 6.87 2.59
C THR A 294 -14.85 5.69 1.63
N ARG A 295 -15.27 5.93 0.39
CA ARG A 295 -15.17 4.97 -0.69
C ARG A 295 -14.91 5.69 -2.02
N HIS A 296 -13.86 5.29 -2.72
CA HIS A 296 -13.58 5.79 -4.05
C HIS A 296 -13.99 4.74 -5.11
N GLY A 297 -14.79 5.17 -6.06
CA GLY A 297 -15.23 4.34 -7.18
C GLY A 297 -16.41 3.42 -6.87
N ASN A 298 -16.55 2.38 -7.70
CA ASN A 298 -17.66 1.44 -7.64
C ASN A 298 -17.53 0.47 -6.44
N GLY A 299 -18.63 -0.15 -6.09
CA GLY A 299 -18.73 -1.12 -5.01
C GLY A 299 -19.64 -0.66 -3.88
N TYR A 300 -19.18 -0.81 -2.64
CA TYR A 300 -20.00 -0.47 -1.49
C TYR A 300 -20.48 0.99 -1.52
N GLU A 301 -21.78 1.19 -1.37
CA GLU A 301 -22.40 2.51 -1.21
C GLU A 301 -22.61 2.76 0.29
N PRO A 302 -22.05 3.86 0.85
CA PRO A 302 -22.36 4.26 2.23
C PRO A 302 -23.86 4.38 2.44
N LYS A 303 -24.40 3.71 3.45
CA LYS A 303 -25.85 3.70 3.72
C LYS A 303 -26.40 5.09 4.02
N TYR A 304 -25.59 5.91 4.65
CA TYR A 304 -25.94 7.25 5.09
C TYR A 304 -24.91 8.24 4.58
N PRO A 305 -25.08 8.76 3.34
CA PRO A 305 -24.14 9.69 2.75
C PRO A 305 -24.03 11.00 3.54
N ILE A 306 -22.81 11.54 3.60
CA ILE A 306 -22.54 12.86 4.17
C ILE A 306 -21.82 13.74 3.15
N THR A 307 -21.96 15.05 3.30
CA THR A 307 -21.21 16.03 2.50
C THR A 307 -20.04 16.57 3.31
N ILE A 308 -18.84 16.51 2.74
CA ILE A 308 -17.66 17.10 3.38
C ILE A 308 -17.75 18.61 3.25
N PRO A 309 -17.61 19.39 4.34
CA PRO A 309 -17.62 20.83 4.29
C PRO A 309 -16.51 21.40 3.40
N GLU A 310 -16.78 22.48 2.69
CA GLU A 310 -15.83 23.12 1.77
C GLU A 310 -14.51 23.54 2.45
N TRP A 311 -14.56 23.96 3.72
CA TRP A 311 -13.37 24.35 4.48
C TRP A 311 -12.38 23.20 4.70
N LYS A 312 -12.83 21.94 4.63
CA LYS A 312 -11.96 20.75 4.84
C LYS A 312 -11.01 20.48 3.67
N LYS A 313 -11.32 20.94 2.47
CA LYS A 313 -10.53 20.75 1.24
C LYS A 313 -10.07 19.29 1.06
N GLU A 314 -11.01 18.39 0.81
CA GLU A 314 -10.72 17.01 0.49
C GLU A 314 -9.77 16.93 -0.72
N SER A 315 -8.70 16.14 -0.62
CA SER A 315 -7.74 15.97 -1.72
C SER A 315 -8.16 14.91 -2.73
N ASN A 316 -9.10 14.05 -2.36
CA ASN A 316 -9.64 13.03 -3.24
C ASN A 316 -10.74 13.60 -4.12
N ILE A 317 -10.51 13.59 -5.43
CA ILE A 317 -11.42 14.13 -6.43
C ILE A 317 -11.90 13.03 -7.35
N THR A 318 -13.07 13.26 -7.96
CA THR A 318 -13.56 12.41 -9.05
C THR A 318 -12.53 12.35 -10.17
N ASN A 319 -12.21 11.15 -10.64
CA ASN A 319 -11.37 10.95 -11.81
C ASN A 319 -12.08 10.06 -12.85
N GLN A 320 -11.65 10.18 -14.11
CA GLN A 320 -12.31 9.53 -15.25
C GLN A 320 -12.28 7.99 -15.22
N TYR A 321 -11.40 7.38 -14.42
CA TYR A 321 -11.25 5.93 -14.36
C TYR A 321 -11.90 5.34 -13.12
N GLN A 322 -11.73 5.98 -11.99
CA GLN A 322 -12.18 5.45 -10.70
C GLN A 322 -13.58 5.91 -10.31
N GLY A 323 -14.03 7.05 -10.87
CA GLY A 323 -15.35 7.61 -10.59
C GLY A 323 -15.36 8.56 -9.39
N THR A 324 -16.51 8.62 -8.69
CA THR A 324 -16.75 9.58 -7.61
C THR A 324 -16.13 9.13 -6.29
N PHE A 325 -15.68 10.10 -5.50
CA PHE A 325 -15.35 9.92 -4.10
C PHE A 325 -16.63 10.04 -3.26
N LYS A 326 -16.95 8.99 -2.50
CA LYS A 326 -18.16 8.86 -1.70
C LYS A 326 -17.83 8.95 -0.24
N THR A 327 -18.68 9.59 0.53
CA THR A 327 -18.52 9.74 1.98
C THR A 327 -19.82 9.42 2.69
N GLY A 328 -19.72 8.85 3.88
CA GLY A 328 -20.86 8.49 4.70
C GLY A 328 -20.50 8.47 6.19
N ILE A 329 -21.49 8.34 7.05
CA ILE A 329 -21.21 8.13 8.47
C ILE A 329 -20.36 6.89 8.69
N LEU A 330 -19.56 6.88 9.74
CA LEU A 330 -18.76 5.70 10.08
C LEU A 330 -19.67 4.53 10.48
N GLU A 331 -19.49 3.39 9.86
CA GLU A 331 -20.26 2.18 10.10
C GLU A 331 -19.41 1.15 10.87
N ILE A 332 -19.62 1.00 12.16
CA ILE A 332 -18.91 0.05 13.01
C ILE A 332 -19.01 -1.39 12.52
N PRO A 333 -20.16 -1.88 12.02
CA PRO A 333 -20.25 -3.22 11.45
C PRO A 333 -19.26 -3.49 10.30
N LEU A 334 -18.85 -2.46 9.55
CA LEU A 334 -17.84 -2.60 8.51
C LEU A 334 -16.43 -2.76 9.09
N LEU A 335 -16.11 -2.03 10.16
CA LEU A 335 -14.84 -2.19 10.88
C LEU A 335 -14.73 -3.57 11.49
N GLN A 336 -15.75 -4.02 12.21
CA GLN A 336 -15.81 -5.37 12.80
C GLN A 336 -15.69 -6.46 11.72
N ARG A 337 -16.47 -6.33 10.62
CA ARG A 337 -16.36 -7.23 9.47
C ARG A 337 -14.94 -7.27 8.88
N ALA A 338 -14.26 -6.14 8.79
CA ALA A 338 -12.89 -6.10 8.29
C ALA A 338 -11.95 -6.89 9.21
N PHE A 339 -12.05 -6.67 10.51
CA PHE A 339 -11.22 -7.35 11.50
C PHE A 339 -11.51 -8.87 11.57
N ASP A 340 -12.77 -9.27 11.53
CA ASP A 340 -13.19 -10.68 11.54
C ASP A 340 -12.71 -11.42 10.28
N ARG A 341 -12.95 -10.83 9.10
CA ARG A 341 -12.56 -11.45 7.83
C ARG A 341 -11.05 -11.66 7.72
N HIS A 342 -10.26 -10.74 8.24
CA HIS A 342 -8.81 -10.84 8.29
C HIS A 342 -8.30 -11.61 9.52
N ASN A 343 -9.21 -12.08 10.37
CA ASN A 343 -8.89 -12.83 11.59
C ASN A 343 -7.86 -12.11 12.48
N ILE A 344 -8.01 -10.77 12.59
CA ILE A 344 -7.00 -9.87 13.18
C ILE A 344 -6.63 -10.30 14.59
N LEU A 345 -7.63 -10.60 15.45
CA LEU A 345 -7.38 -11.02 16.83
C LEU A 345 -6.47 -12.25 16.95
N ASN A 346 -6.75 -13.28 16.16
CA ASN A 346 -5.98 -14.52 16.23
C ASN A 346 -4.58 -14.32 15.64
N VAL A 347 -4.45 -13.53 14.56
CA VAL A 347 -3.14 -13.21 13.96
C VAL A 347 -2.31 -12.41 14.96
N CYS A 348 -2.88 -11.39 15.60
CA CYS A 348 -2.19 -10.57 16.59
C CYS A 348 -1.73 -11.40 17.80
N ARG A 349 -2.61 -12.23 18.35
CA ARG A 349 -2.27 -13.13 19.48
C ARG A 349 -1.20 -14.15 19.11
N LYS A 350 -1.34 -14.79 17.94
CA LYS A 350 -0.38 -15.80 17.47
C LYS A 350 1.03 -15.25 17.29
N HIS A 351 1.16 -14.02 16.83
CA HIS A 351 2.46 -13.41 16.49
C HIS A 351 2.87 -12.33 17.49
N ASN A 352 2.19 -12.22 18.64
CA ASN A 352 2.46 -11.20 19.67
C ASN A 352 2.53 -9.77 19.11
N ILE A 353 1.52 -9.42 18.30
CA ILE A 353 1.38 -8.09 17.69
C ILE A 353 0.47 -7.25 18.58
N SER A 354 0.89 -6.02 18.91
CA SER A 354 0.05 -5.06 19.64
C SER A 354 -0.84 -4.28 18.65
N PRO A 355 -2.18 -4.48 18.64
CA PRO A 355 -3.10 -3.73 17.81
C PRO A 355 -3.34 -2.34 18.39
N ARG A 356 -3.31 -1.32 17.53
CA ARG A 356 -3.53 0.09 17.84
C ARG A 356 -4.53 0.69 16.86
N LEU A 357 -5.36 1.61 17.32
CA LEU A 357 -6.30 2.35 16.48
C LEU A 357 -5.83 3.79 16.31
N VAL A 358 -5.88 4.32 15.10
CA VAL A 358 -5.66 5.74 14.82
C VAL A 358 -6.89 6.32 14.14
N VAL A 359 -7.53 7.27 14.81
CA VAL A 359 -8.72 7.97 14.29
C VAL A 359 -8.29 9.33 13.73
N THR A 360 -8.47 9.52 12.46
CA THR A 360 -8.11 10.76 11.75
C THR A 360 -9.32 11.63 11.50
N HIS A 361 -9.10 12.92 11.19
CA HIS A 361 -10.15 13.88 10.84
C HIS A 361 -11.12 14.18 12.00
N THR A 362 -10.65 14.19 13.24
CA THR A 362 -11.49 14.47 14.41
C THR A 362 -11.95 15.93 14.50
N ASP A 363 -11.30 16.84 13.75
CA ASP A 363 -11.74 18.23 13.62
C ASP A 363 -13.16 18.38 13.01
N LEU A 364 -13.63 17.37 12.27
CA LEU A 364 -14.99 17.37 11.73
C LEU A 364 -16.05 17.16 12.81
N ILE A 365 -15.73 16.48 13.91
CA ILE A 365 -16.64 16.30 15.05
C ILE A 365 -16.86 17.65 15.76
N GLU A 366 -15.80 18.42 15.96
CA GLU A 366 -15.87 19.67 16.73
C GLU A 366 -16.40 20.84 15.95
N LYS A 367 -16.16 20.86 14.63
CA LYS A 367 -16.51 21.99 13.77
C LYS A 367 -17.82 21.82 13.01
N ASP A 368 -18.30 20.59 12.88
CA ASP A 368 -19.47 20.28 12.06
C ASP A 368 -20.26 19.10 12.64
N ALA A 369 -21.45 19.41 13.16
CA ALA A 369 -22.35 18.44 13.78
C ALA A 369 -22.79 17.29 12.83
N ILE A 370 -22.73 17.49 11.53
CA ILE A 370 -23.07 16.47 10.52
C ILE A 370 -22.17 15.22 10.64
N HIS A 371 -20.92 15.40 11.07
CA HIS A 371 -19.94 14.33 11.20
C HIS A 371 -19.87 13.74 12.60
N SER A 372 -20.82 14.13 13.46
CA SER A 372 -20.90 13.70 14.86
C SER A 372 -21.71 12.41 15.07
N PHE A 373 -21.88 11.59 14.03
CA PHE A 373 -22.64 10.35 14.11
C PHE A 373 -21.85 9.16 13.58
N LEU A 374 -22.09 7.99 14.20
CA LEU A 374 -21.72 6.70 13.63
C LEU A 374 -22.93 5.74 13.69
N LEU A 375 -22.83 4.67 12.93
CA LEU A 375 -23.72 3.52 13.07
C LEU A 375 -23.00 2.48 13.96
N ASN A 376 -23.58 2.16 15.12
CA ASN A 376 -22.99 1.21 16.05
C ASN A 376 -23.13 -0.26 15.58
N SER A 377 -22.64 -1.20 16.37
CA SER A 377 -22.68 -2.64 16.07
C SER A 377 -24.09 -3.19 15.96
N THR A 378 -25.08 -2.59 16.61
CA THR A 378 -26.50 -2.97 16.55
C THR A 378 -27.27 -2.31 15.42
N GLY A 379 -26.63 -1.39 14.66
CA GLY A 379 -27.25 -0.67 13.56
C GLY A 379 -28.02 0.59 13.99
N GLU A 380 -27.72 1.12 15.17
CA GLU A 380 -28.31 2.35 15.69
C GLU A 380 -27.39 3.55 15.49
N PHE A 381 -27.96 4.73 15.34
CA PHE A 381 -27.19 5.97 15.29
C PHE A 381 -26.74 6.37 16.69
N VAL A 382 -25.44 6.59 16.84
CA VAL A 382 -24.85 7.16 18.05
C VAL A 382 -24.30 8.53 17.72
N MET A 383 -24.72 9.53 18.48
CA MET A 383 -24.26 10.91 18.35
C MET A 383 -23.07 11.16 19.27
N PHE A 384 -22.09 11.92 18.79
CA PHE A 384 -20.96 12.41 19.59
C PHE A 384 -21.14 13.87 19.95
N GLN A 385 -20.64 14.25 21.10
CA GLN A 385 -20.62 15.65 21.53
C GLN A 385 -19.27 16.31 21.21
N ASP A 386 -18.21 15.55 21.30
CA ASP A 386 -16.83 15.97 21.07
C ASP A 386 -15.94 14.78 20.67
N THR A 387 -14.69 15.05 20.36
CA THR A 387 -13.70 14.03 20.01
C THR A 387 -13.52 12.99 21.12
N LYS A 388 -13.50 13.39 22.38
CA LYS A 388 -13.33 12.48 23.52
C LYS A 388 -14.49 11.46 23.59
N ASN A 389 -15.70 11.94 23.47
CA ASN A 389 -16.89 11.09 23.48
C ASN A 389 -16.91 10.13 22.27
N ALA A 390 -16.52 10.62 21.07
CA ALA A 390 -16.40 9.75 19.90
C ALA A 390 -15.40 8.61 20.11
N LEU A 391 -14.24 8.89 20.67
CA LEU A 391 -13.21 7.87 20.95
C LEU A 391 -13.70 6.87 22.00
N GLN A 392 -14.40 7.30 23.05
CA GLN A 392 -15.01 6.41 24.04
C GLN A 392 -16.01 5.45 23.40
N VAL A 393 -16.86 5.95 22.53
CA VAL A 393 -17.82 5.10 21.79
C VAL A 393 -17.08 4.10 20.90
N LEU A 394 -16.07 4.55 20.13
CA LEU A 394 -15.29 3.64 19.28
C LEU A 394 -14.56 2.55 20.07
N ILE A 395 -13.97 2.90 21.21
CA ILE A 395 -13.32 1.94 22.11
C ILE A 395 -14.32 0.89 22.58
N LYS A 396 -15.50 1.32 23.03
CA LYS A 396 -16.57 0.42 23.49
C LYS A 396 -17.07 -0.51 22.37
N GLU A 397 -17.31 0.03 21.19
CA GLU A 397 -17.82 -0.73 20.04
C GLU A 397 -16.77 -1.70 19.44
N LEU A 398 -15.48 -1.44 19.66
CA LEU A 398 -14.37 -2.28 19.23
C LEU A 398 -13.73 -3.06 20.39
N ASP A 399 -14.44 -3.17 21.51
CA ASP A 399 -14.00 -3.99 22.63
C ASP A 399 -13.72 -5.44 22.19
N GLY A 400 -12.64 -6.00 22.72
CA GLY A 400 -12.14 -7.31 22.30
C GLY A 400 -11.27 -7.32 21.04
N TYR A 401 -11.29 -6.27 20.20
CA TYR A 401 -10.34 -6.12 19.06
C TYR A 401 -9.11 -5.29 19.41
N LEU A 402 -9.26 -4.34 20.32
CA LEU A 402 -8.26 -3.33 20.64
C LEU A 402 -8.20 -3.09 22.15
N ASP A 403 -7.00 -2.84 22.67
CA ASP A 403 -6.85 -2.36 24.03
C ASP A 403 -7.18 -0.86 24.09
N PRO A 404 -7.96 -0.39 25.08
CA PRO A 404 -8.35 1.03 25.22
C PRO A 404 -7.16 2.00 25.24
N GLU A 405 -6.03 1.58 25.84
CA GLU A 405 -4.80 2.38 25.94
C GLU A 405 -4.07 2.55 24.61
N ASN A 406 -4.46 1.81 23.59
CA ASN A 406 -3.82 1.80 22.27
C ASN A 406 -4.59 2.62 21.22
N VAL A 407 -5.28 3.67 21.62
CA VAL A 407 -6.05 4.55 20.72
C VAL A 407 -5.37 5.90 20.57
N TYR A 408 -5.29 6.35 19.32
CA TYR A 408 -4.66 7.60 18.91
C TYR A 408 -5.60 8.40 18.03
N TYR A 409 -5.42 9.71 17.94
CA TYR A 409 -6.24 10.56 17.08
C TYR A 409 -5.50 11.77 16.53
N CYS A 410 -5.99 12.34 15.45
CA CYS A 410 -5.51 13.60 14.91
C CYS A 410 -6.60 14.38 14.17
N ASP A 411 -6.51 15.71 14.25
CA ASP A 411 -7.51 16.64 13.71
C ASP A 411 -7.38 16.81 12.20
N ASN A 412 -6.14 16.86 11.70
CA ASN A 412 -5.86 17.10 10.28
C ASN A 412 -4.52 16.49 9.87
N PRO A 413 -4.23 16.40 8.56
CA PRO A 413 -3.00 15.75 8.07
C PRO A 413 -1.68 16.46 8.45
N ASN A 414 -1.76 17.67 9.01
CA ASN A 414 -0.59 18.42 9.48
C ASN A 414 -0.45 18.41 11.01
N SER A 415 -1.45 17.88 11.73
CA SER A 415 -1.41 17.85 13.20
C SER A 415 -0.64 16.63 13.70
N ASP A 416 -0.04 16.80 14.86
CA ASP A 416 0.56 15.68 15.58
C ASP A 416 -0.53 14.67 15.97
N ILE A 417 -0.19 13.40 15.91
CA ILE A 417 -1.04 12.32 16.38
C ILE A 417 -0.89 12.23 17.89
N LYS A 418 -2.02 12.31 18.60
CA LYS A 418 -2.10 12.31 20.07
C LYS A 418 -2.60 10.96 20.54
N GLN A 419 -2.06 10.47 21.65
CA GLN A 419 -2.60 9.30 22.32
C GLN A 419 -3.85 9.73 23.10
N TYR A 420 -4.90 8.91 23.05
CA TYR A 420 -6.05 9.06 23.91
C TYR A 420 -5.70 8.45 25.28
N VAL A 421 -5.81 9.23 26.34
CA VAL A 421 -5.50 8.85 27.73
C VAL A 421 -6.76 8.88 28.58
#